data_1078830383bc929bd65792b353c71a6a
#
_entry.id   1078830383bc929bd65792b353c71a6a
#
_cell.length_a   1.000
_cell.length_b   1.000
_cell.length_c   1.000
_cell.angle_alpha   90.00
_cell.angle_beta   90.00
_cell.angle_gamma   90.00
#
_symmetry.space_group_name_H-M   'P 1'
#
loop_
_entity.id
_entity.type
_entity.pdbx_description
1 polymer ?
#
loop_
_entity_poly.entity_id
_entity_poly.type
_entity_poly.pdbx_seq_one_letter_code
_entity_poly.pdbx_strand_id
1 'polypeptide(L)'
;QILDYRRFAAMQTNDFLNEQCLLIKKYAKNQWVTTNYIPNYDEGHIGGSPALDFQSYTRYMVYGDNEGIGRRGYRVGNPLRIAWANDFFRPIQGTYGVMELQPGQVNWGSINPQPLLGAVRLWMWSVFAGGSDFICTYRYRQPLYGTEQYHYGIVGTDGVTVTPGGKEYETFIKEIRELRKHYAPREAKPTDYLARRTAILFNHENSWSIERQ
;
A
#
# COMPACT_ATOMS: atom_id res chain seq x y z
N GLN A 1 -16.98 17.90 -20.50
CA GLN A 1 -15.88 17.45 -21.38
C GLN A 1 -14.70 16.87 -20.58
N ILE A 2 -14.11 17.62 -19.62
CA ILE A 2 -12.95 17.13 -18.85
C ILE A 2 -13.34 15.94 -17.97
N LEU A 3 -14.47 16.03 -17.27
CA LEU A 3 -14.96 14.92 -16.44
C LEU A 3 -15.31 13.70 -17.31
N ASP A 4 -15.89 13.90 -18.48
CA ASP A 4 -16.20 12.81 -19.40
C ASP A 4 -14.94 12.14 -19.94
N TYR A 5 -13.89 12.92 -20.20
CA TYR A 5 -12.59 12.38 -20.58
C TYR A 5 -11.97 11.56 -19.46
N ARG A 6 -12.02 12.03 -18.20
CA ARG A 6 -11.52 11.27 -17.04
C ARG A 6 -12.30 9.97 -16.82
N ARG A 7 -13.63 10.01 -16.96
CA ARG A 7 -14.49 8.82 -16.93
C ARG A 7 -14.08 7.81 -17.99
N PHE A 8 -13.92 8.29 -19.23
CA PHE A 8 -13.47 7.45 -20.33
C PHE A 8 -12.09 6.84 -20.05
N ALA A 9 -11.11 7.62 -19.66
CA ALA A 9 -9.77 7.14 -19.36
C ALA A 9 -9.76 6.10 -18.22
N ALA A 10 -10.49 6.37 -17.14
CA ALA A 10 -10.61 5.44 -16.02
C ALA A 10 -11.33 4.14 -16.42
N MET A 11 -12.37 4.23 -17.24
CA MET A 11 -13.04 3.05 -17.79
C MET A 11 -12.09 2.20 -18.65
N GLN A 12 -11.35 2.82 -19.58
CA GLN A 12 -10.37 2.10 -20.41
C GLN A 12 -9.28 1.40 -19.57
N THR A 13 -8.80 2.06 -18.51
CA THR A 13 -7.83 1.48 -17.60
C THR A 13 -8.41 0.26 -16.86
N ASN A 14 -9.64 0.37 -16.37
CA ASN A 14 -10.32 -0.74 -15.69
C ASN A 14 -10.65 -1.90 -16.63
N ASP A 15 -11.10 -1.62 -17.84
CA ASP A 15 -11.42 -2.63 -18.85
C ASP A 15 -10.15 -3.41 -19.22
N PHE A 16 -9.04 -2.72 -19.47
CA PHE A 16 -7.75 -3.34 -19.74
C PHE A 16 -7.27 -4.20 -18.56
N LEU A 17 -7.39 -3.71 -17.34
CA LEU A 17 -7.06 -4.48 -16.14
C LEU A 17 -7.93 -5.74 -16.02
N ASN A 18 -9.24 -5.61 -16.24
CA ASN A 18 -10.16 -6.74 -16.21
C ASN A 18 -9.82 -7.80 -17.25
N GLU A 19 -9.51 -7.40 -18.48
CA GLU A 19 -9.09 -8.31 -19.54
C GLU A 19 -7.86 -9.11 -19.13
N GLN A 20 -6.84 -8.45 -18.58
CA GLN A 20 -5.62 -9.11 -18.09
C GLN A 20 -5.94 -10.09 -16.93
N CYS A 21 -6.76 -9.68 -15.96
CA CYS A 21 -7.15 -10.53 -14.85
C CYS A 21 -7.88 -11.80 -15.32
N LEU A 22 -8.83 -11.66 -16.23
CA LEU A 22 -9.58 -12.77 -16.80
C LEU A 22 -8.66 -13.72 -17.59
N LEU A 23 -7.70 -13.17 -18.32
CA LEU A 23 -6.70 -13.96 -19.04
C LEU A 23 -5.82 -14.75 -18.05
N ILE A 24 -5.33 -14.12 -17.00
CA ILE A 24 -4.53 -14.79 -15.96
C ILE A 24 -5.36 -15.91 -15.33
N LYS A 25 -6.59 -15.63 -14.91
CA LYS A 25 -7.48 -16.62 -14.26
C LYS A 25 -7.82 -17.81 -15.15
N LYS A 26 -7.77 -17.65 -16.47
CA LYS A 26 -7.94 -18.76 -17.41
C LYS A 26 -6.85 -19.83 -17.24
N TYR A 27 -5.63 -19.44 -16.91
CA TYR A 27 -4.47 -20.33 -16.80
C TYR A 27 -4.08 -20.61 -15.34
N ALA A 28 -4.23 -19.64 -14.45
CA ALA A 28 -3.83 -19.70 -13.03
C ALA A 28 -5.06 -19.81 -12.10
N LYS A 29 -5.81 -20.91 -12.21
CA LYS A 29 -7.12 -21.07 -11.56
C LYS A 29 -7.11 -21.10 -10.05
N ASN A 30 -5.98 -21.45 -9.43
CA ASN A 30 -5.83 -21.57 -7.96
C ASN A 30 -5.01 -20.44 -7.35
N GLN A 31 -4.83 -19.34 -8.08
CA GLN A 31 -4.04 -18.19 -7.64
C GLN A 31 -4.92 -16.96 -7.56
N TRP A 32 -4.65 -16.14 -6.57
CA TRP A 32 -5.27 -14.83 -6.44
C TRP A 32 -4.69 -13.85 -7.45
N VAL A 33 -5.54 -12.98 -7.96
CA VAL A 33 -5.17 -11.91 -8.86
C VAL A 33 -5.52 -10.58 -8.21
N THR A 34 -4.55 -9.74 -8.05
CA THR A 34 -4.68 -8.39 -7.51
C THR A 34 -3.88 -7.40 -8.33
N THR A 35 -4.03 -6.12 -8.06
CA THR A 35 -3.21 -5.06 -8.65
C THR A 35 -2.71 -4.11 -7.59
N ASN A 36 -1.71 -3.31 -7.94
CA ASN A 36 -1.08 -2.36 -7.04
C ASN A 36 -1.60 -0.94 -7.32
N TYR A 37 -2.52 -0.46 -6.50
CA TYR A 37 -3.02 0.90 -6.61
C TYR A 37 -2.16 1.89 -5.83
N ILE A 38 -2.00 3.08 -6.38
CA ILE A 38 -1.46 4.23 -5.67
C ILE A 38 -2.64 5.13 -5.30
N PRO A 39 -2.98 5.28 -4.01
CA PRO A 39 -4.23 5.93 -3.59
C PRO A 39 -4.41 7.39 -4.03
N ASN A 40 -3.34 8.05 -4.46
CA ASN A 40 -3.38 9.44 -4.89
C ASN A 40 -3.37 9.62 -6.43
N TYR A 41 -3.41 8.52 -7.18
CA TYR A 41 -3.44 8.56 -8.65
C TYR A 41 -4.85 8.22 -9.14
N ASP A 42 -5.38 9.07 -10.00
CA ASP A 42 -6.74 9.00 -10.51
C ASP A 42 -6.82 8.31 -11.90
N GLU A 43 -5.92 7.39 -12.16
CA GLU A 43 -5.79 6.73 -13.47
C GLU A 43 -6.86 5.68 -13.73
N GLY A 44 -7.58 5.27 -12.69
CA GLY A 44 -8.69 4.34 -12.76
C GLY A 44 -9.57 4.42 -11.53
N HIS A 45 -10.76 3.86 -11.62
CA HIS A 45 -11.63 3.70 -10.45
C HIS A 45 -11.13 2.54 -9.59
N ILE A 46 -10.55 2.83 -8.42
CA ILE A 46 -10.21 1.81 -7.43
C ILE A 46 -11.51 1.11 -7.02
N GLY A 47 -11.51 -0.22 -7.09
CA GLY A 47 -12.72 -1.02 -6.90
C GLY A 47 -13.58 -1.21 -8.17
N GLY A 48 -13.23 -0.55 -9.29
CA GLY A 48 -13.93 -0.67 -10.57
C GLY A 48 -13.55 -1.91 -11.40
N SER A 49 -12.71 -2.80 -10.87
CA SER A 49 -12.23 -4.01 -11.56
C SER A 49 -12.75 -5.27 -10.88
N PRO A 50 -13.94 -5.77 -11.26
CA PRO A 50 -14.58 -6.92 -10.61
C PRO A 50 -13.84 -8.25 -10.82
N ALA A 51 -12.93 -8.32 -11.77
CA ALA A 51 -12.12 -9.51 -12.01
C ALA A 51 -10.97 -9.69 -11.00
N LEU A 52 -10.65 -8.68 -10.20
CA LEU A 52 -9.71 -8.81 -9.08
C LEU A 52 -10.31 -9.62 -7.94
N ASP A 53 -9.51 -10.43 -7.28
CA ASP A 53 -9.94 -11.17 -6.08
C ASP A 53 -9.96 -10.26 -4.85
N PHE A 54 -9.08 -9.28 -4.79
CA PHE A 54 -9.03 -8.22 -3.79
C PHE A 54 -8.22 -7.03 -4.30
N GLN A 55 -8.32 -5.91 -3.59
CA GLN A 55 -7.56 -4.71 -3.90
C GLN A 55 -6.27 -4.66 -3.06
N SER A 56 -5.21 -4.10 -3.60
CA SER A 56 -4.00 -3.79 -2.85
C SER A 56 -3.42 -2.43 -3.23
N TYR A 57 -2.60 -1.87 -2.35
CA TYR A 57 -2.09 -0.53 -2.54
C TYR A 57 -0.59 -0.40 -2.23
N THR A 58 0.00 0.66 -2.78
CA THR A 58 1.36 1.12 -2.47
C THR A 58 1.33 2.20 -1.42
N ARG A 59 2.28 2.16 -0.48
CA ARG A 59 2.46 3.24 0.49
C ARG A 59 3.91 3.52 0.79
N TYR A 60 4.31 4.73 0.41
CA TYR A 60 5.57 5.34 0.81
C TYR A 60 5.28 6.44 1.83
N MET A 61 6.00 6.41 2.96
CA MET A 61 5.73 7.27 4.10
C MET A 61 6.68 8.46 4.20
N VAL A 62 7.90 8.30 3.67
CA VAL A 62 8.99 9.26 3.84
C VAL A 62 9.64 9.54 2.48
N TYR A 63 9.18 10.60 1.82
CA TYR A 63 9.72 11.12 0.55
C TYR A 63 9.23 12.55 0.34
N GLY A 64 10.03 13.39 -0.36
CA GLY A 64 9.65 14.75 -0.71
C GLY A 64 9.46 15.66 0.50
N ASP A 65 8.77 16.74 0.28
CA ASP A 65 8.34 17.69 1.31
C ASP A 65 7.19 17.08 2.10
N ASN A 66 7.52 16.04 2.84
CA ASN A 66 6.52 15.39 3.65
C ASN A 66 5.89 16.41 4.58
N GLU A 67 4.62 16.66 4.39
CA GLU A 67 3.72 17.32 5.34
C GLU A 67 3.62 16.50 6.63
N GLY A 68 4.79 16.19 7.19
CA GLY A 68 4.90 15.42 8.41
C GLY A 68 4.44 16.26 9.58
N ILE A 69 3.76 15.64 10.50
CA ILE A 69 3.36 16.26 11.75
C ILE A 69 4.63 16.62 12.55
N GLY A 70 5.02 17.90 12.50
CA GLY A 70 6.16 18.45 13.24
C GLY A 70 7.54 18.08 12.67
N ARG A 71 8.60 18.53 13.36
CA ARG A 71 10.01 18.38 12.96
C ARG A 71 10.49 16.94 12.75
N ARG A 72 9.83 15.94 13.30
CA ARG A 72 10.16 14.52 13.16
C ARG A 72 9.41 13.84 12.02
N GLY A 73 8.35 14.45 11.51
CA GLY A 73 7.48 13.88 10.50
C GLY A 73 8.18 13.53 9.19
N TYR A 74 9.20 14.29 8.81
CA TYR A 74 9.94 14.05 7.57
C TYR A 74 10.72 12.71 7.56
N ARG A 75 10.91 12.06 8.71
CA ARG A 75 11.59 10.76 8.83
C ARG A 75 10.70 9.65 9.39
N VAL A 76 9.46 9.95 9.74
CA VAL A 76 8.45 8.98 10.22
C VAL A 76 7.23 8.94 9.31
N GLY A 77 6.94 10.04 8.64
CA GLY A 77 5.76 10.22 7.80
C GLY A 77 4.50 10.53 8.62
N ASN A 78 3.41 10.76 7.90
CA ASN A 78 2.11 11.04 8.49
C ASN A 78 1.33 9.72 8.70
N PRO A 79 1.01 9.33 9.95
CA PRO A 79 0.31 8.07 10.23
C PRO A 79 -1.10 8.02 9.64
N LEU A 80 -1.73 9.17 9.39
CA LEU A 80 -3.05 9.23 8.75
C LEU A 80 -3.04 8.65 7.33
N ARG A 81 -1.90 8.65 6.63
CA ARG A 81 -1.79 8.06 5.30
C ARG A 81 -2.04 6.55 5.29
N ILE A 82 -1.53 5.82 6.29
CA ILE A 82 -1.79 4.38 6.43
C ILE A 82 -3.21 4.15 6.93
N ALA A 83 -3.64 4.90 7.95
CA ALA A 83 -4.98 4.76 8.51
C ALA A 83 -6.06 5.00 7.44
N TRP A 84 -5.92 6.06 6.65
CA TRP A 84 -6.83 6.37 5.55
C TRP A 84 -6.83 5.27 4.49
N ALA A 85 -5.67 4.80 4.05
CA ALA A 85 -5.59 3.74 3.05
C ALA A 85 -6.24 2.44 3.55
N ASN A 86 -5.98 2.03 4.78
CA ASN A 86 -6.62 0.87 5.38
C ASN A 86 -8.16 1.01 5.39
N ASP A 87 -8.67 2.16 5.78
CA ASP A 87 -10.12 2.41 5.84
C ASP A 87 -10.75 2.55 4.46
N PHE A 88 -9.99 3.00 3.47
CA PHE A 88 -10.43 3.10 2.08
C PHE A 88 -10.51 1.73 1.39
N PHE A 89 -9.47 0.90 1.53
CA PHE A 89 -9.40 -0.38 0.81
C PHE A 89 -10.23 -1.49 1.45
N ARG A 90 -10.34 -1.53 2.77
CA ARG A 90 -11.07 -2.57 3.50
C ARG A 90 -12.53 -2.75 3.08
N PRO A 91 -13.35 -1.69 2.89
CA PRO A 91 -14.76 -1.86 2.56
C PRO A 91 -15.03 -2.31 1.13
N ILE A 92 -14.04 -2.27 0.22
CA ILE A 92 -14.26 -2.59 -1.19
C ILE A 92 -14.62 -4.07 -1.37
N GLN A 93 -13.80 -4.97 -0.82
CA GLN A 93 -14.00 -6.43 -0.92
C GLN A 93 -13.78 -7.15 0.41
N GLY A 94 -13.64 -6.42 1.51
CA GLY A 94 -13.39 -6.98 2.85
C GLY A 94 -11.96 -7.49 3.08
N THR A 95 -11.24 -7.79 2.01
CA THR A 95 -9.84 -8.25 1.98
C THR A 95 -9.01 -7.22 1.24
N TYR A 96 -7.83 -6.91 1.74
CA TYR A 96 -6.89 -6.03 1.09
C TYR A 96 -5.45 -6.28 1.57
N GLY A 97 -4.50 -5.78 0.82
CA GLY A 97 -3.09 -5.86 1.19
C GLY A 97 -2.28 -4.63 0.81
N VAL A 98 -1.07 -4.57 1.31
CA VAL A 98 -0.07 -3.60 0.87
C VAL A 98 0.91 -4.30 -0.05
N MET A 99 0.94 -3.88 -1.32
CA MET A 99 1.81 -4.46 -2.35
C MET A 99 3.22 -3.88 -2.29
N GLU A 100 3.32 -2.60 -1.96
CA GLU A 100 4.61 -1.94 -1.78
C GLU A 100 4.57 -1.09 -0.50
N LEU A 101 5.26 -1.55 0.54
CA LEU A 101 5.58 -0.73 1.70
C LEU A 101 7.05 -0.33 1.65
N GLN A 102 7.34 0.90 2.01
CA GLN A 102 8.68 1.46 2.01
C GLN A 102 9.62 0.72 2.98
N PRO A 103 10.74 0.12 2.52
CA PRO A 103 11.66 -0.60 3.40
C PRO A 103 12.77 0.28 3.99
N GLY A 104 12.96 1.47 3.46
CA GLY A 104 14.05 2.36 3.82
C GLY A 104 14.05 3.65 2.99
N GLN A 105 15.22 4.20 2.73
CA GLN A 105 15.37 5.37 1.88
C GLN A 105 14.90 5.06 0.45
N VAL A 106 14.15 5.98 -0.14
CA VAL A 106 13.86 6.01 -1.59
C VAL A 106 14.82 6.99 -2.28
N ASN A 107 14.75 7.11 -3.62
CA ASN A 107 15.64 8.02 -4.36
C ASN A 107 14.91 8.87 -5.41
N TRP A 108 13.61 8.75 -5.51
CA TRP A 108 12.77 9.41 -6.52
C TRP A 108 11.95 10.59 -5.96
N GLY A 109 11.96 10.80 -4.66
CA GLY A 109 11.35 11.98 -4.05
C GLY A 109 12.23 13.23 -4.16
N SER A 110 11.68 14.41 -3.92
CA SER A 110 12.43 15.68 -3.88
C SER A 110 13.45 15.72 -2.73
N ILE A 111 13.11 15.08 -1.60
CA ILE A 111 14.00 14.86 -0.45
C ILE A 111 13.86 13.39 -0.05
N ASN A 112 14.97 12.69 0.10
CA ASN A 112 14.95 11.25 0.36
C ASN A 112 15.66 10.90 1.68
N PRO A 113 15.09 11.24 2.84
CA PRO A 113 15.71 10.94 4.11
C PRO A 113 15.59 9.45 4.45
N GLN A 114 16.60 8.96 5.16
CA GLN A 114 16.50 7.65 5.79
C GLN A 114 15.42 7.69 6.89
N PRO A 115 14.46 6.76 6.93
CA PRO A 115 13.51 6.64 8.02
C PRO A 115 14.20 6.55 9.39
N LEU A 116 13.56 7.06 10.43
CA LEU A 116 14.04 6.84 11.80
C LEU A 116 14.00 5.36 12.15
N LEU A 117 14.93 4.92 12.95
CA LEU A 117 14.90 3.55 13.49
C LEU A 117 13.58 3.30 14.23
N GLY A 118 12.93 2.20 13.91
CA GLY A 118 11.61 1.82 14.39
C GLY A 118 10.46 2.31 13.51
N ALA A 119 10.69 3.22 12.56
CA ALA A 119 9.62 3.76 11.72
C ALA A 119 9.04 2.69 10.76
N VAL A 120 9.90 1.91 10.13
CA VAL A 120 9.47 0.84 9.20
C VAL A 120 8.63 -0.21 9.95
N ARG A 121 9.09 -0.63 11.13
CA ARG A 121 8.36 -1.55 12.00
C ARG A 121 7.01 -0.97 12.44
N LEU A 122 6.98 0.33 12.80
CA LEU A 122 5.74 1.02 13.17
C LEU A 122 4.74 1.04 12.01
N TRP A 123 5.18 1.27 10.79
CA TRP A 123 4.32 1.25 9.60
C TRP A 123 3.71 -0.14 9.38
N MET A 124 4.51 -1.20 9.50
CA MET A 124 4.01 -2.58 9.39
C MET A 124 2.95 -2.89 10.44
N TRP A 125 3.19 -2.50 11.69
CA TRP A 125 2.19 -2.65 12.76
C TRP A 125 0.93 -1.85 12.48
N SER A 126 1.04 -0.64 11.92
CA SER A 126 -0.11 0.20 11.55
C SER A 126 -0.94 -0.42 10.42
N VAL A 127 -0.27 -1.02 9.43
CA VAL A 127 -0.93 -1.75 8.33
C VAL A 127 -1.63 -3.00 8.88
N PHE A 128 -0.94 -3.80 9.68
CA PHE A 128 -1.48 -5.01 10.30
C PHE A 128 -2.69 -4.71 11.20
N ALA A 129 -2.57 -3.69 12.06
CA ALA A 129 -3.66 -3.27 12.96
C ALA A 129 -4.90 -2.76 12.18
N GLY A 130 -4.72 -2.26 10.96
CA GLY A 130 -5.81 -1.90 10.06
C GLY A 130 -6.54 -3.11 9.45
N GLY A 131 -6.03 -4.32 9.63
CA GLY A 131 -6.64 -5.56 9.14
C GLY A 131 -6.19 -5.98 7.74
N SER A 132 -5.01 -5.55 7.29
CA SER A 132 -4.41 -6.02 6.04
C SER A 132 -4.06 -7.51 6.10
N ASP A 133 -4.30 -8.23 5.02
CA ASP A 133 -4.01 -9.67 4.92
C ASP A 133 -2.55 -9.97 4.62
N PHE A 134 -1.86 -9.06 3.94
CA PHE A 134 -0.44 -9.20 3.64
C PHE A 134 0.25 -7.85 3.55
N ILE A 135 1.56 -7.88 3.74
CA ILE A 135 2.46 -6.74 3.60
C ILE A 135 3.64 -7.18 2.74
N CYS A 136 3.70 -6.69 1.53
CA CYS A 136 4.87 -6.78 0.66
C CYS A 136 5.66 -5.49 0.74
N THR A 137 6.91 -5.55 0.34
CA THR A 137 7.79 -4.38 0.29
C THR A 137 8.41 -4.22 -1.09
N TYR A 138 8.58 -3.02 -1.51
CA TYR A 138 9.37 -2.70 -2.67
C TYR A 138 10.65 -2.01 -2.21
N ARG A 139 11.77 -2.70 -2.25
CA ARG A 139 12.06 -3.97 -2.92
C ARG A 139 12.85 -4.91 -1.99
N TYR A 140 13.06 -6.17 -2.45
CA TYR A 140 13.88 -7.12 -1.70
C TYR A 140 15.35 -6.71 -1.70
N ARG A 141 15.96 -6.52 -2.88
CA ARG A 141 17.38 -6.18 -3.03
C ARG A 141 17.55 -4.77 -3.59
N GLN A 142 18.45 -3.99 -3.01
CA GLN A 142 18.85 -2.70 -3.57
C GLN A 142 19.53 -2.92 -4.93
N PRO A 143 19.15 -2.19 -6.00
CA PRO A 143 19.75 -2.36 -7.31
C PRO A 143 21.21 -1.92 -7.34
N LEU A 144 21.98 -2.53 -8.23
CA LEU A 144 23.38 -2.18 -8.45
C LEU A 144 23.52 -0.94 -9.35
N TYR A 145 22.57 -0.72 -10.22
CA TYR A 145 22.57 0.36 -11.22
C TYR A 145 21.13 0.72 -11.63
N GLY A 146 20.99 1.74 -12.45
CA GLY A 146 19.70 2.22 -12.96
C GLY A 146 19.16 3.40 -12.14
N THR A 147 17.98 3.85 -12.50
CA THR A 147 17.37 5.04 -11.91
C THR A 147 17.05 4.89 -10.43
N GLU A 148 16.87 3.66 -9.95
CA GLU A 148 16.54 3.36 -8.56
C GLU A 148 17.71 2.76 -7.76
N GLN A 149 18.96 2.95 -8.18
CA GLN A 149 20.13 2.38 -7.51
C GLN A 149 20.25 2.76 -6.02
N TYR A 150 19.70 3.87 -5.59
CA TYR A 150 19.67 4.32 -4.19
C TYR A 150 18.35 4.03 -3.48
N HIS A 151 17.45 3.30 -4.12
CA HIS A 151 16.24 2.81 -3.48
C HIS A 151 16.59 1.57 -2.63
N TYR A 152 16.51 1.70 -1.31
CA TYR A 152 16.83 0.64 -0.39
C TYR A 152 15.88 -0.55 -0.54
N GLY A 153 16.45 -1.75 -0.35
CA GLY A 153 15.72 -3.00 -0.23
C GLY A 153 15.76 -3.55 1.20
N ILE A 154 15.24 -4.74 1.38
CA ILE A 154 15.41 -5.55 2.59
C ILE A 154 16.88 -5.92 2.77
N VAL A 155 17.55 -6.22 1.66
CA VAL A 155 19.00 -6.44 1.61
C VAL A 155 19.68 -5.40 0.72
N GLY A 156 20.97 -5.17 0.98
CA GLY A 156 21.80 -4.24 0.24
C GLY A 156 22.14 -4.71 -1.17
N THR A 157 23.04 -3.97 -1.83
CA THR A 157 23.48 -4.24 -3.21
C THR A 157 24.18 -5.59 -3.38
N ASP A 158 24.80 -6.11 -2.32
CA ASP A 158 25.41 -7.45 -2.29
C ASP A 158 24.37 -8.59 -2.31
N GLY A 159 23.10 -8.27 -2.05
CA GLY A 159 22.00 -9.23 -2.00
C GLY A 159 21.95 -10.08 -0.72
N VAL A 160 22.79 -9.80 0.26
CA VAL A 160 22.97 -10.61 1.49
C VAL A 160 22.88 -9.75 2.75
N THR A 161 23.55 -8.59 2.78
CA THR A 161 23.58 -7.73 3.96
C THR A 161 22.21 -7.13 4.24
N VAL A 162 21.64 -7.49 5.38
CA VAL A 162 20.31 -6.99 5.79
C VAL A 162 20.41 -5.51 6.14
N THR A 163 19.59 -4.70 5.51
CA THR A 163 19.53 -3.26 5.74
C THR A 163 18.87 -2.92 7.08
N PRO A 164 18.99 -1.67 7.58
CA PRO A 164 18.28 -1.27 8.80
C PRO A 164 16.76 -1.54 8.72
N GLY A 165 16.11 -1.21 7.61
CA GLY A 165 14.69 -1.53 7.40
C GLY A 165 14.44 -3.04 7.33
N GLY A 166 15.33 -3.80 6.70
CA GLY A 166 15.25 -5.26 6.67
C GLY A 166 15.28 -5.88 8.06
N LYS A 167 16.12 -5.36 8.98
CA LYS A 167 16.14 -5.79 10.39
C LYS A 167 14.83 -5.50 11.12
N GLU A 168 14.18 -4.39 10.79
CA GLU A 168 12.85 -4.06 11.32
C GLU A 168 11.78 -5.02 10.80
N TYR A 169 11.85 -5.44 9.52
CA TYR A 169 11.02 -6.51 8.95
C TYR A 169 11.21 -7.84 9.69
N GLU A 170 12.46 -8.26 9.91
CA GLU A 170 12.76 -9.47 10.68
C GLU A 170 12.15 -9.41 12.08
N THR A 171 12.27 -8.26 12.75
CA THR A 171 11.72 -8.04 14.09
C THR A 171 10.19 -8.15 14.07
N PHE A 172 9.52 -7.46 13.14
CA PHE A 172 8.07 -7.54 12.98
C PHE A 172 7.59 -8.97 12.70
N ILE A 173 8.27 -9.72 11.83
CA ILE A 173 7.93 -11.11 11.53
C ILE A 173 8.05 -12.00 12.78
N LYS A 174 9.08 -11.81 13.60
CA LYS A 174 9.25 -12.53 14.87
C LYS A 174 8.09 -12.22 15.83
N GLU A 175 7.72 -10.95 15.94
CA GLU A 175 6.62 -10.49 16.79
C GLU A 175 5.26 -11.03 16.35
N ILE A 176 4.96 -11.03 15.04
CA ILE A 176 3.74 -11.64 14.50
C ILE A 176 3.69 -13.13 14.75
N ARG A 177 4.82 -13.83 14.59
CA ARG A 177 4.90 -15.25 14.89
C ARG A 177 4.66 -15.54 16.38
N GLU A 178 5.17 -14.69 17.27
CA GLU A 178 4.92 -14.82 18.70
C GLU A 178 3.44 -14.54 19.03
N LEU A 179 2.88 -13.46 18.48
CA LEU A 179 1.47 -13.12 18.63
C LEU A 179 0.55 -14.28 18.22
N ARG A 180 0.87 -14.97 17.11
CA ARG A 180 0.09 -16.10 16.60
C ARG A 180 0.13 -17.35 17.48
N LYS A 181 1.05 -17.49 18.42
CA LYS A 181 1.03 -18.55 19.42
C LYS A 181 -0.10 -18.36 20.45
N HIS A 182 -0.48 -17.12 20.69
CA HIS A 182 -1.48 -16.75 21.69
C HIS A 182 -2.85 -16.45 21.08
N TYR A 183 -2.85 -16.02 19.82
CA TYR A 183 -4.07 -15.59 19.12
C TYR A 183 -4.12 -16.24 17.73
N ALA A 184 -5.06 -17.17 17.57
CA ALA A 184 -5.33 -17.76 16.26
C ALA A 184 -5.89 -16.69 15.29
N PRO A 185 -5.51 -16.71 14.01
CA PRO A 185 -6.18 -15.91 12.99
C PRO A 185 -7.68 -16.25 12.99
N ARG A 186 -8.53 -15.25 12.94
CA ARG A 186 -9.97 -15.48 12.79
C ARG A 186 -10.24 -15.88 11.34
N GLU A 187 -11.10 -16.87 11.14
CA GLU A 187 -11.55 -17.29 9.81
C GLU A 187 -12.37 -16.20 9.12
N ALA A 188 -13.15 -15.45 9.91
CA ALA A 188 -13.90 -14.30 9.43
C ALA A 188 -13.44 -13.03 10.15
N LYS A 189 -13.25 -11.95 9.37
CA LYS A 189 -12.98 -10.64 9.94
C LYS A 189 -14.26 -10.09 10.59
N PRO A 190 -14.15 -9.34 11.70
CA PRO A 190 -15.30 -8.65 12.26
C PRO A 190 -15.89 -7.70 11.20
N THR A 191 -17.16 -7.87 10.87
CA THR A 191 -17.88 -6.93 10.00
C THR A 191 -18.23 -5.65 10.75
N ASP A 192 -18.33 -5.72 12.09
CA ASP A 192 -18.71 -4.61 12.93
C ASP A 192 -17.52 -4.00 13.64
N TYR A 193 -17.06 -2.87 13.15
CA TYR A 193 -16.12 -2.02 13.87
C TYR A 193 -16.90 -1.06 14.75
N LEU A 194 -17.38 -1.52 15.89
CA LEU A 194 -18.22 -0.74 16.83
C LEU A 194 -17.59 0.61 17.24
N ALA A 195 -16.27 0.71 17.20
CA ALA A 195 -15.55 1.95 17.44
C ALA A 195 -15.64 2.96 16.28
N ARG A 196 -16.06 2.53 15.09
CA ARG A 196 -16.11 3.35 13.87
C ARG A 196 -17.55 3.72 13.55
N ARG A 197 -18.04 4.74 14.20
CA ARG A 197 -19.44 5.22 14.04
C ARG A 197 -19.62 6.21 12.89
N THR A 198 -18.54 6.63 12.25
CA THR A 198 -18.55 7.61 11.17
C THR A 198 -18.11 6.95 9.88
N ALA A 199 -18.84 7.17 8.81
CA ALA A 199 -18.50 6.76 7.45
C ALA A 199 -18.26 7.98 6.57
N ILE A 200 -17.30 7.86 5.65
CA ILE A 200 -17.05 8.87 4.60
C ILE A 200 -17.45 8.24 3.29
N LEU A 201 -18.38 8.88 2.58
CA LEU A 201 -18.71 8.49 1.23
C LEU A 201 -17.66 9.08 0.28
N PHE A 202 -16.91 8.20 -0.38
CA PHE A 202 -15.92 8.57 -1.38
C PHE A 202 -16.44 8.29 -2.79
N ASN A 203 -16.21 9.23 -3.70
CA ASN A 203 -16.55 9.10 -5.10
C ASN A 203 -15.47 9.75 -5.96
N HIS A 204 -14.82 8.98 -6.83
CA HIS A 204 -13.75 9.45 -7.71
C HIS A 204 -14.18 10.61 -8.59
N GLU A 205 -15.36 10.52 -9.21
CA GLU A 205 -15.85 11.57 -10.12
C GLU A 205 -16.09 12.89 -9.40
N ASN A 206 -16.56 12.81 -8.16
CA ASN A 206 -16.75 13.99 -7.32
C ASN A 206 -15.41 14.63 -6.95
N SER A 207 -14.41 13.82 -6.60
CA SER A 207 -13.03 14.30 -6.36
C SER A 207 -12.50 15.02 -7.61
N TRP A 208 -12.58 14.39 -8.78
CA TRP A 208 -12.14 15.00 -10.03
C TRP A 208 -12.85 16.29 -10.40
N SER A 209 -14.12 16.40 -10.03
CA SER A 209 -14.91 17.62 -10.27
C SER A 209 -14.47 18.76 -9.36
N ILE A 210 -14.23 18.47 -8.08
CA ILE A 210 -13.83 19.47 -7.06
C ILE A 210 -12.42 20.00 -7.31
N GLU A 211 -11.48 19.16 -7.69
CA GLU A 211 -10.10 19.56 -7.99
C GLU A 211 -9.96 20.61 -9.10
N ARG A 212 -11.02 20.85 -9.85
CA ARG A 212 -11.07 21.76 -11.00
C ARG A 212 -11.85 23.05 -10.73
N GLN A 213 -12.43 23.20 -9.57
CA GLN A 213 -13.11 24.43 -9.14
C GLN A 213 -12.14 25.36 -8.38
#